data_7405d2602c414ac22618bab284c2353a
#
_entry.id   7405d2602c414ac22618bab284c2353a
#
_cell.length_a   1.000
_cell.length_b   1.000
_cell.length_c   1.000
_cell.angle_alpha   90.00
_cell.angle_beta   90.00
_cell.angle_gamma   90.00
#
_symmetry.space_group_name_H-M   'P 1'
#
loop_
_entity.id
_entity.type
_entity.pdbx_description
1 polymer ?
#
loop_
_entity_poly.entity_id
_entity_poly.type
_entity_poly.pdbx_seq_one_letter_code
_entity_poly.pdbx_strand_id
1 'polypeptide(L)'
;MKDVIRKLVELQKGYDKINEGDKVIKRNKDISVLNKIKKEFQELRLRYIEKKNELEKAKNRSIELSNEIEVQKEELLKLEDKLYKECGSDLKLISKCEKEILNYKEAINNKENEYFSLMEQEDILSKEKDELKIELVNLKSHFDDYKSEASNRLAESRAKIKEGKQIVESLEKEIPDGALNIYNSLKRQKNNPIVPVENNVCMGCKIKLPMMTTTKLNEGQEIIYCDNCGRMIYLPEK
;
A
#
# COMPACT_ATOMS: atom_id res chain seq x y z
N MET A 1 43.87 17.14 23.51
CA MET A 1 42.99 16.01 23.92
C MET A 1 41.51 16.30 23.67
N LYS A 2 40.97 17.46 24.06
CA LYS A 2 39.53 17.78 23.79
C LYS A 2 39.16 17.67 22.31
N ASP A 3 40.04 18.10 21.41
CA ASP A 3 39.79 17.99 19.96
C ASP A 3 39.70 16.51 19.47
N VAL A 4 40.55 15.63 20.01
CA VAL A 4 40.50 14.18 19.68
C VAL A 4 39.20 13.55 20.17
N ILE A 5 38.75 13.89 21.37
CA ILE A 5 37.47 13.40 21.92
C ILE A 5 36.31 13.90 21.06
N ARG A 6 36.30 15.16 20.66
CA ARG A 6 35.29 15.72 19.77
C ARG A 6 35.23 14.97 18.43
N LYS A 7 36.39 14.74 17.81
CA LYS A 7 36.51 13.95 16.57
C LYS A 7 36.00 12.50 16.74
N LEU A 8 36.29 11.85 17.88
CA LEU A 8 35.79 10.52 18.19
C LEU A 8 34.27 10.49 18.38
N VAL A 9 33.69 11.54 18.98
CA VAL A 9 32.21 11.67 19.08
C VAL A 9 31.59 11.86 17.72
N GLU A 10 32.16 12.69 16.85
CA GLU A 10 31.69 12.88 15.48
C GLU A 10 31.85 11.61 14.63
N LEU A 11 32.96 10.88 14.80
CA LEU A 11 33.18 9.58 14.19
C LEU A 11 32.07 8.58 14.57
N GLN A 12 31.70 8.54 15.86
CA GLN A 12 30.59 7.72 16.34
C GLN A 12 29.27 8.12 15.68
N LYS A 13 28.96 9.41 15.59
CA LYS A 13 27.77 9.90 14.89
C LYS A 13 27.75 9.47 13.41
N GLY A 14 28.91 9.47 12.75
CA GLY A 14 29.06 8.94 11.40
C GLY A 14 28.68 7.45 11.31
N TYR A 15 29.19 6.63 12.22
CA TYR A 15 28.82 5.22 12.29
C TYR A 15 27.34 5.00 12.67
N ASP A 16 26.77 5.83 13.52
CA ASP A 16 25.35 5.75 13.91
C ASP A 16 24.45 6.02 12.70
N LYS A 17 24.78 7.05 11.87
CA LYS A 17 24.08 7.33 10.61
C LYS A 17 24.11 6.12 9.65
N ILE A 18 25.27 5.47 9.52
CA ILE A 18 25.41 4.25 8.70
C ILE A 18 24.52 3.14 9.24
N ASN A 19 24.59 2.88 10.55
CA ASN A 19 23.83 1.82 11.20
C ASN A 19 22.31 2.07 11.12
N GLU A 20 21.84 3.31 11.28
CA GLU A 20 20.43 3.67 11.12
C GLU A 20 19.95 3.44 9.69
N GLY A 21 20.69 3.91 8.70
CA GLY A 21 20.36 3.70 7.31
C GLY A 21 20.32 2.21 6.93
N ASP A 22 21.32 1.45 7.35
CA ASP A 22 21.40 0.00 7.13
C ASP A 22 20.25 -0.76 7.80
N LYS A 23 19.83 -0.36 9.01
CA LYS A 23 18.67 -0.97 9.69
C LYS A 23 17.39 -0.78 8.91
N VAL A 24 17.17 0.42 8.35
CA VAL A 24 16.00 0.69 7.52
C VAL A 24 16.02 -0.16 6.25
N ILE A 25 17.16 -0.23 5.56
CA ILE A 25 17.30 -1.03 4.33
C ILE A 25 17.09 -2.53 4.62
N LYS A 26 17.73 -3.06 5.67
CA LYS A 26 17.62 -4.50 6.02
C LYS A 26 16.23 -4.92 6.50
N ARG A 27 15.50 -4.01 7.16
CA ARG A 27 14.13 -4.25 7.65
C ARG A 27 13.06 -3.90 6.64
N ASN A 28 13.46 -3.48 5.44
CA ASN A 28 12.54 -3.04 4.42
C ASN A 28 11.61 -4.18 3.99
N LYS A 29 10.31 -4.01 4.28
CA LYS A 29 9.22 -4.90 3.86
C LYS A 29 8.40 -4.29 2.72
N ASP A 30 8.82 -3.15 2.18
CA ASP A 30 8.06 -2.40 1.18
C ASP A 30 7.76 -3.24 -0.07
N ILE A 31 8.70 -4.07 -0.52
CA ILE A 31 8.48 -4.99 -1.65
C ILE A 31 7.37 -5.99 -1.34
N SER A 32 7.34 -6.54 -0.13
CA SER A 32 6.30 -7.49 0.28
C SER A 32 4.92 -6.82 0.30
N VAL A 33 4.83 -5.59 0.82
CA VAL A 33 3.58 -4.82 0.86
C VAL A 33 3.12 -4.47 -0.56
N LEU A 34 4.00 -3.96 -1.41
CA LEU A 34 3.68 -3.64 -2.80
C LEU A 34 3.21 -4.87 -3.58
N ASN A 35 3.81 -6.04 -3.34
CA ASN A 35 3.37 -7.29 -3.97
C ASN A 35 1.97 -7.72 -3.49
N LYS A 36 1.63 -7.50 -2.21
CA LYS A 36 0.27 -7.76 -1.70
C LYS A 36 -0.75 -6.86 -2.38
N ILE A 37 -0.52 -5.55 -2.40
CA ILE A 37 -1.42 -4.59 -3.06
C ILE A 37 -1.59 -4.94 -4.54
N LYS A 38 -0.49 -5.31 -5.22
CA LYS A 38 -0.55 -5.74 -6.63
C LYS A 38 -1.41 -6.99 -6.82
N LYS A 39 -1.34 -7.95 -5.90
CA LYS A 39 -2.16 -9.16 -5.97
C LYS A 39 -3.64 -8.83 -5.76
N GLU A 40 -3.97 -8.03 -4.75
CA GLU A 40 -5.32 -7.55 -4.49
C GLU A 40 -5.90 -6.79 -5.70
N PHE A 41 -5.08 -5.94 -6.34
CA PHE A 41 -5.48 -5.24 -7.56
C PHE A 41 -5.80 -6.19 -8.71
N GLN A 42 -5.02 -7.27 -8.87
CA GLN A 42 -5.28 -8.26 -9.92
C GLN A 42 -6.58 -9.04 -9.66
N GLU A 43 -6.83 -9.44 -8.42
CA GLU A 43 -8.06 -10.14 -8.02
C GLU A 43 -9.30 -9.23 -8.22
N LEU A 44 -9.21 -7.99 -7.80
CA LEU A 44 -10.29 -7.01 -7.97
C LEU A 44 -10.55 -6.70 -9.45
N ARG A 45 -9.49 -6.63 -10.26
CA ARG A 45 -9.59 -6.42 -11.71
C ARG A 45 -10.31 -7.59 -12.41
N LEU A 46 -10.05 -8.82 -12.00
CA LEU A 46 -10.75 -9.98 -12.55
C LEU A 46 -12.24 -9.91 -12.24
N ARG A 47 -12.62 -9.59 -11.01
CA ARG A 47 -14.03 -9.40 -10.61
C ARG A 47 -14.71 -8.28 -11.40
N TYR A 48 -14.01 -7.17 -11.62
CA TYR A 48 -14.53 -6.08 -12.46
C TYR A 48 -14.80 -6.52 -13.90
N ILE A 49 -13.87 -7.28 -14.50
CA ILE A 49 -14.03 -7.81 -15.88
C ILE A 49 -15.21 -8.79 -15.93
N GLU A 50 -15.36 -9.67 -14.96
CA GLU A 50 -16.47 -10.61 -14.86
C GLU A 50 -17.81 -9.88 -14.80
N LYS A 51 -17.97 -8.91 -13.89
CA LYS A 51 -19.20 -8.10 -13.78
C LYS A 51 -19.49 -7.28 -15.03
N LYS A 52 -18.44 -6.73 -15.67
CA LYS A 52 -18.61 -6.05 -16.96
C LYS A 52 -19.16 -6.99 -18.04
N ASN A 53 -18.65 -8.21 -18.11
CA ASN A 53 -19.09 -9.21 -19.11
C ASN A 53 -20.52 -9.71 -18.81
N GLU A 54 -20.87 -9.89 -17.53
CA GLU A 54 -22.25 -10.23 -17.13
C GLU A 54 -23.23 -9.11 -17.53
N LEU A 55 -22.89 -7.86 -17.28
CA LEU A 55 -23.69 -6.72 -17.68
C LEU A 55 -23.88 -6.65 -19.22
N GLU A 56 -22.81 -6.89 -19.96
CA GLU A 56 -22.88 -6.88 -21.43
C GLU A 56 -23.78 -7.99 -21.97
N LYS A 57 -23.73 -9.19 -21.38
CA LYS A 57 -24.63 -10.31 -21.73
C LYS A 57 -26.08 -9.98 -21.40
N ALA A 58 -26.36 -9.41 -20.21
CA ALA A 58 -27.70 -9.00 -19.83
C ALA A 58 -28.28 -7.97 -20.81
N LYS A 59 -27.49 -6.94 -21.16
CA LYS A 59 -27.90 -5.92 -22.15
C LYS A 59 -28.19 -6.49 -23.53
N ASN A 60 -27.35 -7.39 -24.02
CA ASN A 60 -27.58 -8.03 -25.31
C ASN A 60 -28.87 -8.86 -25.30
N ARG A 61 -29.13 -9.61 -24.22
CA ARG A 61 -30.35 -10.39 -24.07
C ARG A 61 -31.60 -9.50 -23.95
N SER A 62 -31.49 -8.38 -23.24
CA SER A 62 -32.55 -7.38 -23.14
C SER A 62 -32.94 -6.79 -24.50
N ILE A 63 -31.93 -6.46 -25.34
CA ILE A 63 -32.15 -5.97 -26.70
C ILE A 63 -32.84 -7.06 -27.56
N GLU A 64 -32.38 -8.31 -27.49
CA GLU A 64 -33.01 -9.43 -28.22
C GLU A 64 -34.47 -9.61 -27.83
N LEU A 65 -34.76 -9.64 -26.51
CA LEU A 65 -36.13 -9.75 -26.03
C LEU A 65 -37.05 -8.60 -26.46
N SER A 66 -36.51 -7.37 -26.42
CA SER A 66 -37.24 -6.20 -26.88
C SER A 66 -37.67 -6.34 -28.36
N ASN A 67 -36.75 -6.79 -29.22
CA ASN A 67 -37.05 -7.04 -30.63
C ASN A 67 -38.06 -8.19 -30.82
N GLU A 68 -37.89 -9.29 -30.05
CA GLU A 68 -38.83 -10.42 -30.10
C GLU A 68 -40.26 -10.00 -29.67
N ILE A 69 -40.38 -9.16 -28.63
CA ILE A 69 -41.66 -8.63 -28.17
C ILE A 69 -42.33 -7.76 -29.24
N GLU A 70 -41.53 -6.89 -29.90
CA GLU A 70 -42.02 -6.02 -30.95
C GLU A 70 -42.60 -6.84 -32.12
N VAL A 71 -41.86 -7.83 -32.60
CA VAL A 71 -42.33 -8.75 -33.67
C VAL A 71 -43.59 -9.49 -33.28
N GLN A 72 -43.68 -10.01 -32.04
CA GLN A 72 -44.88 -10.71 -31.56
C GLN A 72 -46.09 -9.78 -31.42
N LYS A 73 -45.88 -8.53 -31.02
CA LYS A 73 -46.97 -7.52 -30.99
C LYS A 73 -47.49 -7.18 -32.37
N GLU A 74 -46.59 -7.08 -33.38
CA GLU A 74 -47.05 -6.90 -34.76
C GLU A 74 -47.86 -8.08 -35.30
N GLU A 75 -47.43 -9.32 -34.99
CA GLU A 75 -48.17 -10.52 -35.37
C GLU A 75 -49.54 -10.61 -34.68
N LEU A 76 -49.60 -10.26 -33.37
CA LEU A 76 -50.84 -10.18 -32.63
C LEU A 76 -51.82 -9.19 -33.29
N LEU A 77 -51.34 -8.00 -33.68
CA LEU A 77 -52.16 -7.01 -34.37
C LEU A 77 -52.71 -7.53 -35.72
N LYS A 78 -51.92 -8.26 -36.46
CA LYS A 78 -52.36 -8.91 -37.72
C LYS A 78 -53.45 -9.97 -37.48
N LEU A 79 -53.31 -10.76 -36.41
CA LEU A 79 -54.34 -11.75 -36.01
C LEU A 79 -55.64 -11.13 -35.52
N GLU A 80 -55.52 -10.05 -34.75
CA GLU A 80 -56.72 -9.27 -34.30
C GLU A 80 -57.41 -8.66 -35.52
N ASP A 81 -56.71 -8.09 -36.46
CA ASP A 81 -57.28 -7.54 -37.70
C ASP A 81 -57.95 -8.61 -38.56
N LYS A 82 -57.35 -9.80 -38.66
CA LYS A 82 -57.92 -10.99 -39.33
C LYS A 82 -59.23 -11.46 -38.64
N LEU A 83 -59.26 -11.50 -37.34
CA LEU A 83 -60.43 -11.85 -36.56
C LEU A 83 -61.63 -10.97 -36.94
N TYR A 84 -61.40 -9.64 -37.00
CA TYR A 84 -62.47 -8.66 -37.26
C TYR A 84 -62.86 -8.55 -38.75
N LYS A 85 -61.93 -8.74 -39.68
CA LYS A 85 -62.21 -8.49 -41.12
C LYS A 85 -62.50 -9.74 -41.91
N GLU A 86 -61.88 -10.88 -41.57
CA GLU A 86 -61.90 -12.08 -42.39
C GLU A 86 -62.75 -13.23 -41.83
N CYS A 87 -62.93 -13.34 -40.50
CA CYS A 87 -63.62 -14.50 -39.93
C CYS A 87 -65.14 -14.50 -40.10
N GLY A 88 -65.78 -13.40 -40.42
CA GLY A 88 -67.19 -13.30 -40.67
C GLY A 88 -68.06 -13.98 -39.61
N SER A 89 -68.96 -14.93 -39.98
CA SER A 89 -69.84 -15.70 -39.09
C SER A 89 -69.33 -17.14 -38.85
N ASP A 90 -68.13 -17.52 -39.26
CA ASP A 90 -67.57 -18.87 -39.06
C ASP A 90 -67.08 -19.06 -37.63
N LEU A 91 -67.91 -19.68 -36.78
CA LEU A 91 -67.60 -19.94 -35.37
C LEU A 91 -66.33 -20.75 -35.12
N LYS A 92 -65.99 -21.70 -36.05
CA LYS A 92 -64.79 -22.49 -35.90
C LYS A 92 -63.53 -21.67 -36.14
N LEU A 93 -63.57 -20.81 -37.16
CA LEU A 93 -62.48 -19.93 -37.50
C LEU A 93 -62.27 -18.85 -36.41
N ILE A 94 -63.35 -18.27 -35.91
CA ILE A 94 -63.32 -17.33 -34.79
C ILE A 94 -62.65 -17.98 -33.58
N SER A 95 -63.12 -19.14 -33.12
CA SER A 95 -62.57 -19.84 -31.95
C SER A 95 -61.08 -20.20 -32.10
N LYS A 96 -60.64 -20.50 -33.31
CA LYS A 96 -59.22 -20.75 -33.60
C LYS A 96 -58.40 -19.47 -33.45
N CYS A 97 -58.85 -18.37 -34.06
CA CYS A 97 -58.16 -17.08 -33.97
C CYS A 97 -58.10 -16.56 -32.52
N GLU A 98 -59.18 -16.70 -31.75
CA GLU A 98 -59.20 -16.31 -30.35
C GLU A 98 -58.18 -17.08 -29.50
N LYS A 99 -58.01 -18.40 -29.73
CA LYS A 99 -57.00 -19.20 -29.05
C LYS A 99 -55.58 -18.76 -29.42
N GLU A 100 -55.34 -18.49 -30.71
CA GLU A 100 -54.03 -18.00 -31.16
C GLU A 100 -53.73 -16.61 -30.54
N ILE A 101 -54.68 -15.69 -30.50
CA ILE A 101 -54.55 -14.38 -29.85
C ILE A 101 -54.22 -14.54 -28.37
N LEU A 102 -54.92 -15.45 -27.66
CA LEU A 102 -54.64 -15.70 -26.23
C LEU A 102 -53.24 -16.22 -26.02
N ASN A 103 -52.77 -17.18 -26.84
CA ASN A 103 -51.43 -17.73 -26.76
C ASN A 103 -50.34 -16.64 -27.02
N TYR A 104 -50.54 -15.75 -28.00
CA TYR A 104 -49.65 -14.64 -28.27
C TYR A 104 -49.62 -13.66 -27.10
N LYS A 105 -50.77 -13.32 -26.51
CA LYS A 105 -50.83 -12.43 -25.34
C LYS A 105 -50.11 -13.00 -24.13
N GLU A 106 -50.26 -14.30 -23.86
CA GLU A 106 -49.50 -15.00 -22.80
C GLU A 106 -47.98 -15.03 -23.09
N ALA A 107 -47.60 -15.32 -24.33
CA ALA A 107 -46.18 -15.34 -24.72
C ALA A 107 -45.53 -13.94 -24.59
N ILE A 108 -46.21 -12.90 -25.03
CA ILE A 108 -45.76 -11.51 -24.90
C ILE A 108 -45.59 -11.14 -23.43
N ASN A 109 -46.61 -11.41 -22.59
CA ASN A 109 -46.57 -11.11 -21.16
C ASN A 109 -45.40 -11.82 -20.45
N ASN A 110 -45.13 -13.08 -20.80
CA ASN A 110 -43.99 -13.81 -20.23
C ASN A 110 -42.66 -13.17 -20.62
N LYS A 111 -42.49 -12.77 -21.90
CA LYS A 111 -41.29 -12.08 -22.37
C LYS A 111 -41.15 -10.69 -21.77
N GLU A 112 -42.20 -9.94 -21.60
CA GLU A 112 -42.17 -8.64 -20.90
C GLU A 112 -41.71 -8.80 -19.44
N ASN A 113 -42.21 -9.82 -18.73
CA ASN A 113 -41.74 -10.10 -17.37
C ASN A 113 -40.23 -10.48 -17.33
N GLU A 114 -39.76 -11.31 -18.29
CA GLU A 114 -38.33 -11.61 -18.42
C GLU A 114 -37.51 -10.34 -18.72
N TYR A 115 -38.02 -9.49 -19.61
CA TYR A 115 -37.35 -8.21 -19.94
C TYR A 115 -37.23 -7.28 -18.72
N PHE A 116 -38.28 -7.11 -17.92
CA PHE A 116 -38.24 -6.32 -16.70
C PHE A 116 -37.25 -6.87 -15.68
N SER A 117 -37.25 -8.20 -15.49
CA SER A 117 -36.26 -8.85 -14.61
C SER A 117 -34.83 -8.62 -15.06
N LEU A 118 -34.57 -8.65 -16.38
CA LEU A 118 -33.25 -8.34 -16.93
C LEU A 118 -32.85 -6.86 -16.72
N MET A 119 -33.79 -5.93 -16.86
CA MET A 119 -33.51 -4.51 -16.56
C MET A 119 -33.12 -4.29 -15.10
N GLU A 120 -33.78 -4.94 -14.16
CA GLU A 120 -33.41 -4.89 -12.75
C GLU A 120 -31.99 -5.47 -12.51
N GLN A 121 -31.66 -6.58 -13.17
CA GLN A 121 -30.32 -7.17 -13.13
C GLN A 121 -29.26 -6.25 -13.72
N GLU A 122 -29.54 -5.58 -14.84
CA GLU A 122 -28.63 -4.60 -15.44
C GLU A 122 -28.32 -3.45 -14.50
N ASP A 123 -29.30 -2.94 -13.78
CA ASP A 123 -29.12 -1.87 -12.81
C ASP A 123 -28.23 -2.30 -11.64
N ILE A 124 -28.45 -3.52 -11.12
CA ILE A 124 -27.63 -4.09 -10.04
C ILE A 124 -26.19 -4.28 -10.52
N LEU A 125 -25.99 -4.96 -11.66
CA LEU A 125 -24.67 -5.22 -12.24
C LEU A 125 -23.93 -3.92 -12.59
N SER A 126 -24.64 -2.89 -13.04
CA SER A 126 -24.04 -1.58 -13.32
C SER A 126 -23.50 -0.93 -12.05
N LYS A 127 -24.27 -0.97 -10.95
CA LYS A 127 -23.83 -0.45 -9.64
C LYS A 127 -22.62 -1.21 -9.11
N GLU A 128 -22.69 -2.54 -9.08
CA GLU A 128 -21.56 -3.39 -8.64
C GLU A 128 -20.29 -3.14 -9.45
N LYS A 129 -20.40 -3.02 -10.78
CA LYS A 129 -19.28 -2.69 -11.67
C LYS A 129 -18.68 -1.31 -11.34
N ASP A 130 -19.52 -0.30 -11.07
CA ASP A 130 -19.06 1.05 -10.79
C ASP A 130 -18.41 1.15 -9.40
N GLU A 131 -18.90 0.41 -8.41
CA GLU A 131 -18.27 0.24 -7.10
C GLU A 131 -16.88 -0.39 -7.23
N LEU A 132 -16.77 -1.51 -7.95
CA LEU A 132 -15.48 -2.16 -8.21
C LEU A 132 -14.50 -1.24 -8.97
N LYS A 133 -15.00 -0.39 -9.86
CA LYS A 133 -14.18 0.61 -10.56
C LYS A 133 -13.60 1.64 -9.60
N ILE A 134 -14.40 2.13 -8.65
CA ILE A 134 -13.95 3.07 -7.61
C ILE A 134 -12.89 2.41 -6.73
N GLU A 135 -13.13 1.17 -6.29
CA GLU A 135 -12.15 0.42 -5.49
C GLU A 135 -10.82 0.22 -6.23
N LEU A 136 -10.85 -0.09 -7.53
CA LEU A 136 -9.66 -0.22 -8.36
C LEU A 136 -8.87 1.10 -8.44
N VAL A 137 -9.55 2.23 -8.61
CA VAL A 137 -8.92 3.55 -8.65
C VAL A 137 -8.26 3.87 -7.31
N ASN A 138 -8.96 3.64 -6.21
CA ASN A 138 -8.46 3.89 -4.86
C ASN A 138 -7.24 2.99 -4.54
N LEU A 139 -7.32 1.71 -4.88
CA LEU A 139 -6.21 0.78 -4.65
C LEU A 139 -4.98 1.12 -5.51
N LYS A 140 -5.18 1.61 -6.73
CA LYS A 140 -4.10 2.11 -7.58
C LYS A 140 -3.44 3.35 -6.99
N SER A 141 -4.22 4.33 -6.52
CA SER A 141 -3.69 5.52 -5.85
C SER A 141 -2.88 5.13 -4.63
N HIS A 142 -3.42 4.27 -3.76
CA HIS A 142 -2.71 3.76 -2.60
C HIS A 142 -1.39 3.04 -2.95
N PHE A 143 -1.36 2.28 -4.04
CA PHE A 143 -0.13 1.66 -4.54
C PHE A 143 0.91 2.70 -4.94
N ASP A 144 0.51 3.72 -5.69
CA ASP A 144 1.40 4.76 -6.20
C ASP A 144 1.95 5.61 -5.05
N ASP A 145 1.10 5.98 -4.08
CA ASP A 145 1.49 6.72 -2.87
C ASP A 145 2.48 5.93 -2.03
N TYR A 146 2.17 4.67 -1.71
CA TYR A 146 3.04 3.80 -0.94
C TYR A 146 4.39 3.58 -1.63
N LYS A 147 4.40 3.39 -2.95
CA LYS A 147 5.62 3.26 -3.77
C LYS A 147 6.49 4.51 -3.70
N SER A 148 5.89 5.69 -3.77
CA SER A 148 6.58 6.98 -3.66
C SER A 148 7.22 7.12 -2.27
N GLU A 149 6.46 6.89 -1.21
CA GLU A 149 6.96 6.94 0.18
C GLU A 149 8.09 5.93 0.42
N ALA A 150 7.94 4.70 -0.05
CA ALA A 150 8.97 3.67 0.07
C ALA A 150 10.26 4.07 -0.65
N SER A 151 10.14 4.68 -1.83
CA SER A 151 11.28 5.22 -2.59
C SER A 151 11.99 6.35 -1.82
N ASN A 152 11.23 7.27 -1.24
CA ASN A 152 11.76 8.37 -0.45
C ASN A 152 12.49 7.86 0.80
N ARG A 153 11.89 6.94 1.58
CA ARG A 153 12.54 6.30 2.74
C ARG A 153 13.86 5.63 2.35
N LEU A 154 13.89 4.97 1.21
CA LEU A 154 15.11 4.31 0.72
C LEU A 154 16.18 5.32 0.30
N ALA A 155 15.78 6.41 -0.38
CA ALA A 155 16.68 7.48 -0.79
C ALA A 155 17.30 8.20 0.42
N GLU A 156 16.49 8.54 1.43
CA GLU A 156 16.95 9.13 2.68
C GLU A 156 17.92 8.22 3.44
N SER A 157 17.61 6.91 3.50
CA SER A 157 18.49 5.93 4.15
C SER A 157 19.85 5.83 3.44
N ARG A 158 19.84 5.83 2.11
CA ARG A 158 21.09 5.83 1.30
C ARG A 158 21.87 7.13 1.48
N ALA A 159 21.19 8.28 1.57
CA ALA A 159 21.83 9.56 1.83
C ALA A 159 22.51 9.59 3.21
N LYS A 160 21.82 9.11 4.27
CA LYS A 160 22.39 8.95 5.62
C LYS A 160 23.65 8.07 5.62
N ILE A 161 23.60 6.93 4.93
CA ILE A 161 24.75 6.03 4.82
C ILE A 161 25.92 6.73 4.10
N LYS A 162 25.65 7.43 2.99
CA LYS A 162 26.66 8.15 2.24
C LYS A 162 27.33 9.24 3.08
N GLU A 163 26.53 10.06 3.75
CA GLU A 163 27.01 11.11 4.66
C GLU A 163 27.81 10.51 5.81
N GLY A 164 27.29 9.47 6.46
CA GLY A 164 28.01 8.77 7.53
C GLY A 164 29.36 8.21 7.07
N LYS A 165 29.44 7.62 5.88
CA LYS A 165 30.73 7.13 5.31
C LYS A 165 31.70 8.25 5.06
N GLN A 166 31.26 9.40 4.54
CA GLN A 166 32.13 10.57 4.31
C GLN A 166 32.70 11.10 5.64
N ILE A 167 31.87 11.21 6.68
CA ILE A 167 32.32 11.62 8.02
C ILE A 167 33.34 10.64 8.57
N VAL A 168 33.10 9.34 8.49
CA VAL A 168 34.00 8.31 8.97
C VAL A 168 35.33 8.38 8.23
N GLU A 169 35.30 8.41 6.90
CA GLU A 169 36.53 8.42 6.06
C GLU A 169 37.39 9.66 6.28
N SER A 170 36.81 10.84 6.49
CA SER A 170 37.54 12.06 6.78
C SER A 170 38.17 12.01 8.17
N LEU A 171 37.40 11.61 9.20
CA LEU A 171 37.86 11.63 10.58
C LEU A 171 38.85 10.51 10.92
N GLU A 172 38.75 9.36 10.27
CA GLU A 172 39.77 8.28 10.45
C GLU A 172 41.17 8.72 10.03
N LYS A 173 41.28 9.64 9.07
CA LYS A 173 42.59 10.21 8.65
C LYS A 173 43.13 11.28 9.60
N GLU A 174 42.26 11.91 10.39
CA GLU A 174 42.60 13.02 11.27
C GLU A 174 42.82 12.62 12.73
N ILE A 175 42.29 11.47 13.13
CA ILE A 175 42.40 10.96 14.51
C ILE A 175 43.72 10.19 14.65
N PRO A 176 44.50 10.44 15.72
CA PRO A 176 45.71 9.68 15.96
C PRO A 176 45.46 8.19 16.09
N ASP A 177 46.31 7.34 15.47
CA ASP A 177 46.17 5.89 15.42
C ASP A 177 45.93 5.24 16.78
N GLY A 178 46.63 5.72 17.83
CA GLY A 178 46.48 5.20 19.20
C GLY A 178 45.03 5.38 19.74
N ALA A 179 44.41 6.54 19.52
CA ALA A 179 43.07 6.82 19.94
C ALA A 179 42.04 6.06 19.09
N LEU A 180 42.27 5.96 17.79
CA LEU A 180 41.42 5.22 16.86
C LEU A 180 41.41 3.71 17.17
N ASN A 181 42.57 3.12 17.47
CA ASN A 181 42.69 1.71 17.84
C ASN A 181 41.92 1.38 19.11
N ILE A 182 42.01 2.24 20.11
CA ILE A 182 41.25 2.08 21.38
C ILE A 182 39.76 2.18 21.09
N TYR A 183 39.34 3.19 20.31
CA TYR A 183 37.91 3.35 19.91
C TYR A 183 37.40 2.11 19.18
N ASN A 184 38.13 1.60 18.21
CA ASN A 184 37.77 0.43 17.42
C ASN A 184 37.71 -0.86 18.28
N SER A 185 38.61 -1.00 19.25
CA SER A 185 38.60 -2.10 20.21
C SER A 185 37.31 -2.09 21.07
N LEU A 186 36.93 -0.93 21.58
CA LEU A 186 35.71 -0.74 22.34
C LEU A 186 34.44 -0.94 21.49
N LYS A 187 34.48 -0.51 20.22
CA LYS A 187 33.36 -0.65 19.27
C LYS A 187 33.04 -2.12 18.97
N ARG A 188 34.04 -3.00 18.95
CA ARG A 188 33.81 -4.45 18.79
C ARG A 188 33.06 -5.08 19.95
N GLN A 189 33.19 -4.51 21.16
CA GLN A 189 32.56 -5.03 22.37
C GLN A 189 31.25 -4.32 22.73
N LYS A 190 31.09 -3.07 22.30
CA LYS A 190 29.99 -2.18 22.70
C LYS A 190 29.52 -1.30 21.56
N ASN A 191 28.21 -1.19 21.39
CA ASN A 191 27.61 -0.39 20.32
C ASN A 191 28.01 1.08 20.36
N ASN A 192 28.16 1.67 21.55
CA ASN A 192 28.53 3.09 21.75
C ASN A 192 29.80 3.14 22.60
N PRO A 193 30.98 3.14 21.99
CA PRO A 193 32.25 3.16 22.70
C PRO A 193 32.56 4.47 23.43
N ILE A 194 32.01 5.59 22.97
CA ILE A 194 32.14 6.90 23.62
C ILE A 194 30.75 7.44 23.98
N VAL A 195 30.59 7.94 25.24
CA VAL A 195 29.29 8.37 25.74
C VAL A 195 29.42 9.65 26.58
N PRO A 196 28.41 10.53 26.59
CA PRO A 196 28.41 11.70 27.43
C PRO A 196 28.23 11.36 28.91
N VAL A 197 28.67 12.28 29.74
CA VAL A 197 28.38 12.29 31.17
C VAL A 197 27.42 13.43 31.46
N GLU A 198 26.31 13.12 32.11
CA GLU A 198 25.29 14.09 32.56
C GLU A 198 25.07 13.92 34.05
N ASN A 199 25.12 15.01 34.80
CA ASN A 199 24.93 15.02 36.26
C ASN A 199 25.82 13.98 36.99
N ASN A 200 27.08 13.86 36.56
CA ASN A 200 28.03 12.87 37.06
C ASN A 200 27.60 11.39 36.85
N VAL A 201 26.71 11.13 35.88
CA VAL A 201 26.25 9.80 35.54
C VAL A 201 26.74 9.45 34.11
N CYS A 202 27.33 8.28 33.97
CA CYS A 202 27.71 7.73 32.68
C CYS A 202 26.46 7.36 31.86
N MET A 203 26.22 8.02 30.72
CA MET A 203 25.03 7.78 29.91
C MET A 203 25.04 6.41 29.20
N GLY A 204 26.19 5.71 29.23
CA GLY A 204 26.30 4.35 28.67
C GLY A 204 25.84 3.22 29.58
N CYS A 205 26.12 3.29 30.88
CA CYS A 205 25.70 2.28 31.87
C CYS A 205 24.74 2.82 32.94
N LYS A 206 24.45 4.10 32.95
CA LYS A 206 23.54 4.80 33.87
C LYS A 206 24.01 4.75 35.34
N ILE A 207 25.31 4.56 35.57
CA ILE A 207 25.89 4.52 36.92
C ILE A 207 26.62 5.84 37.20
N LYS A 208 26.51 6.32 38.43
CA LYS A 208 27.18 7.53 38.93
C LYS A 208 28.70 7.30 38.97
N LEU A 209 29.44 8.26 38.47
CA LEU A 209 30.91 8.22 38.44
C LEU A 209 31.49 8.55 39.83
N PRO A 210 32.60 7.93 40.20
CA PRO A 210 33.39 8.34 41.38
C PRO A 210 33.88 9.78 41.26
N MET A 211 34.05 10.43 42.38
CA MET A 211 34.48 11.84 42.43
C MET A 211 35.84 12.06 41.74
N MET A 212 36.78 11.14 41.91
CA MET A 212 38.08 11.19 41.25
C MET A 212 37.98 11.19 39.74
N THR A 213 37.13 10.35 39.18
CA THR A 213 36.88 10.24 37.72
C THR A 213 36.24 11.51 37.22
N THR A 214 35.28 12.08 37.97
CA THR A 214 34.65 13.35 37.62
C THR A 214 35.62 14.51 37.62
N THR A 215 36.52 14.57 38.59
CA THR A 215 37.58 15.62 38.69
C THR A 215 38.51 15.54 37.45
N LYS A 216 39.06 14.32 37.13
CA LYS A 216 39.90 14.13 35.95
C LYS A 216 39.19 14.49 34.66
N LEU A 217 37.89 14.19 34.54
CA LEU A 217 37.09 14.53 33.39
C LEU A 217 36.95 16.02 33.18
N ASN A 218 36.80 16.81 34.29
CA ASN A 218 36.74 18.27 34.28
C ASN A 218 38.11 18.89 33.87
N GLU A 219 39.22 18.30 34.26
CA GLU A 219 40.55 18.77 33.90
C GLU A 219 40.83 18.61 32.40
N GLY A 220 40.25 17.60 31.74
CA GLY A 220 40.22 17.45 30.27
C GLY A 220 41.55 17.18 29.63
N GLN A 221 42.52 16.69 30.39
CA GLN A 221 43.93 16.47 29.92
C GLN A 221 44.11 15.12 29.22
N GLU A 222 43.27 14.10 29.54
CA GLU A 222 43.38 12.74 29.05
C GLU A 222 42.01 12.18 28.55
N ILE A 223 42.09 11.06 27.85
CA ILE A 223 40.88 10.26 27.54
C ILE A 223 40.49 9.48 28.81
N ILE A 224 39.31 9.77 29.34
CA ILE A 224 38.82 9.16 30.57
C ILE A 224 37.84 8.02 30.24
N TYR A 225 37.89 6.97 31.03
CA TYR A 225 37.01 5.79 30.90
C TYR A 225 36.09 5.70 32.08
N CYS A 226 34.89 5.16 31.88
CA CYS A 226 33.97 4.86 32.95
C CYS A 226 34.49 3.64 33.75
N ASP A 227 34.69 3.77 35.04
CA ASP A 227 35.19 2.69 35.92
C ASP A 227 34.32 1.45 35.91
N ASN A 228 33.03 1.61 35.69
CA ASN A 228 32.08 0.49 35.69
C ASN A 228 31.98 -0.21 34.32
N CYS A 229 31.83 0.53 33.23
CA CYS A 229 31.55 -0.08 31.92
C CYS A 229 32.70 0.03 30.92
N GLY A 230 33.80 0.73 31.25
CA GLY A 230 34.99 0.88 30.42
C GLY A 230 34.81 1.69 29.11
N ARG A 231 33.66 2.34 28.90
CA ARG A 231 33.45 3.25 27.76
C ARG A 231 34.26 4.51 27.95
N MET A 232 34.72 5.12 26.86
CA MET A 232 35.20 6.48 26.88
C MET A 232 34.08 7.42 27.28
N ILE A 233 34.37 8.38 28.13
CA ILE A 233 33.40 9.36 28.61
C ILE A 233 33.85 10.78 28.30
N TYR A 234 32.89 11.67 28.04
CA TYR A 234 33.15 13.08 27.77
C TYR A 234 32.06 13.98 28.35
N LEU A 235 32.41 15.25 28.59
CA LEU A 235 31.43 16.27 28.95
C LEU A 235 30.90 16.89 27.65
N PRO A 236 29.54 16.89 27.44
CA PRO A 236 28.97 17.60 26.31
C PRO A 236 29.24 19.10 26.43
N GLU A 237 29.61 19.75 25.35
CA GLU A 237 29.69 21.21 25.30
C GLU A 237 28.29 21.77 25.51
N LYS A 238 28.19 22.78 26.41
CA LYS A 238 26.93 23.47 26.69
C LYS A 238 26.49 24.36 25.57
#